data_4aeb0f974cb99c44d462e285351ca70e
#
_entry.id   4aeb0f974cb99c44d462e285351ca70e
#
_cell.length_a   1.000
_cell.length_b   1.000
_cell.length_c   1.000
_cell.angle_alpha   90.00
_cell.angle_beta   90.00
_cell.angle_gamma   90.00
#
_symmetry.space_group_name_H-M   'P 1'
#
loop_
_entity.id
_entity.type
_entity.pdbx_description
1 polymer ?
#
loop_
_entity_poly.entity_id
_entity_poly.type
_entity_poly.pdbx_seq_one_letter_code
_entity_poly.pdbx_strand_id
1 'polypeptide(L)'
;MDVKEILKHVDHTLLTQTATWAEIKQICDDAITYGTASVCIPPAYVKQVKEYVQDKMAVCTVIGFPNGYMTTAAKEFETRDALTNGADEIDMVINIGWAKDGKFDCIEEEIRTLKKACGFKILKVIIETCLLTDEEKIRMCEAVTKAGADYIKTSTGFSKAGATFEDIKLFSEHIGPNVKMKAAGGISSLDDAEKFLSLGADRLGTSRIVKLVKNEEATGY
;
A
#
# COMPACT_ATOMS: atom_id res chain seq x y z
N MET A 1 21.52 2.34 -6.75
CA MET A 1 21.19 1.01 -6.14
C MET A 1 21.11 -0.03 -7.28
N ASP A 2 21.40 -1.32 -7.01
CA ASP A 2 21.16 -2.37 -8.03
C ASP A 2 19.65 -2.53 -8.25
N VAL A 3 19.25 -2.72 -9.52
CA VAL A 3 17.83 -2.93 -9.91
C VAL A 3 17.19 -4.08 -9.16
N LYS A 4 17.91 -5.18 -8.93
CA LYS A 4 17.41 -6.31 -8.15
C LYS A 4 17.11 -5.95 -6.68
N GLU A 5 17.87 -5.05 -6.09
CA GLU A 5 17.59 -4.57 -4.74
C GLU A 5 16.35 -3.68 -4.73
N ILE A 6 16.17 -2.79 -5.72
CA ILE A 6 14.95 -1.99 -5.86
C ILE A 6 13.71 -2.88 -5.97
N LEU A 7 13.76 -3.93 -6.79
CA LEU A 7 12.64 -4.85 -7.00
C LEU A 7 12.17 -5.56 -5.72
N LYS A 8 13.07 -5.87 -4.79
CA LYS A 8 12.72 -6.46 -3.49
C LYS A 8 11.86 -5.56 -2.60
N HIS A 9 11.81 -4.27 -2.91
CA HIS A 9 10.97 -3.28 -2.23
C HIS A 9 9.65 -2.99 -2.97
N VAL A 10 9.43 -3.57 -4.15
CA VAL A 10 8.26 -3.28 -4.99
C VAL A 10 7.08 -4.16 -4.61
N ASP A 11 5.94 -3.54 -4.30
CA ASP A 11 4.63 -4.18 -4.37
C ASP A 11 4.13 -4.02 -5.81
N HIS A 12 4.24 -5.09 -6.63
CA HIS A 12 3.84 -5.06 -8.03
C HIS A 12 2.32 -4.99 -8.13
N THR A 13 1.79 -3.86 -8.60
CA THR A 13 0.42 -3.45 -8.32
C THR A 13 -0.44 -3.39 -9.58
N LEU A 14 -1.64 -4.01 -9.52
CA LEU A 14 -2.72 -3.84 -10.50
C LEU A 14 -4.06 -3.72 -9.78
N LEU A 15 -4.61 -2.51 -9.73
CA LEU A 15 -5.85 -2.19 -9.00
C LEU A 15 -6.90 -1.50 -9.88
N THR A 16 -6.71 -1.47 -11.21
CA THR A 16 -7.69 -0.88 -12.13
C THR A 16 -9.03 -1.61 -12.05
N GLN A 17 -10.13 -0.87 -12.16
CA GLN A 17 -11.49 -1.42 -12.10
C GLN A 17 -11.76 -2.46 -13.20
N THR A 18 -11.02 -2.40 -14.30
CA THR A 18 -11.16 -3.28 -15.46
C THR A 18 -10.19 -4.47 -15.45
N ALA A 19 -9.41 -4.66 -14.37
CA ALA A 19 -8.42 -5.72 -14.27
C ALA A 19 -9.06 -7.09 -14.51
N THR A 20 -8.52 -7.81 -15.47
CA THR A 20 -8.94 -9.17 -15.82
C THR A 20 -8.05 -10.21 -15.18
N TRP A 21 -8.54 -11.46 -15.07
CA TRP A 21 -7.70 -12.55 -14.57
C TRP A 21 -6.41 -12.75 -15.37
N ALA A 22 -6.46 -12.57 -16.69
CA ALA A 22 -5.27 -12.71 -17.53
C ALA A 22 -4.18 -11.68 -17.16
N GLU A 23 -4.58 -10.43 -16.91
CA GLU A 23 -3.66 -9.37 -16.48
C GLU A 23 -3.16 -9.60 -15.05
N ILE A 24 -4.03 -10.02 -14.13
CA ILE A 24 -3.67 -10.37 -12.74
C ILE A 24 -2.67 -11.53 -12.73
N LYS A 25 -2.90 -12.56 -13.54
CA LYS A 25 -1.98 -13.69 -13.69
C LYS A 25 -0.61 -13.22 -14.20
N GLN A 26 -0.61 -12.33 -15.20
CA GLN A 26 0.65 -11.80 -15.75
C GLN A 26 1.47 -11.06 -14.70
N ILE A 27 0.85 -10.21 -13.86
CA ILE A 27 1.62 -9.52 -12.81
C ILE A 27 2.11 -10.47 -11.72
N CYS A 28 1.40 -11.58 -11.47
CA CYS A 28 1.89 -12.63 -10.56
C CYS A 28 3.15 -13.32 -11.14
N ASP A 29 3.13 -13.67 -12.42
CA ASP A 29 4.27 -14.28 -13.11
C ASP A 29 5.48 -13.31 -13.12
N ASP A 30 5.23 -12.03 -13.39
CA ASP A 30 6.25 -10.98 -13.34
C ASP A 30 6.81 -10.81 -11.92
N ALA A 31 5.95 -10.73 -10.91
CA ALA A 31 6.36 -10.58 -9.52
C ALA A 31 7.27 -11.73 -9.06
N ILE A 32 6.93 -12.96 -9.40
CA ILE A 32 7.75 -14.14 -9.10
C ILE A 32 9.07 -14.11 -9.86
N THR A 33 9.04 -13.79 -11.16
CA THR A 33 10.22 -13.79 -12.03
C THR A 33 11.24 -12.73 -11.60
N TYR A 34 10.77 -11.55 -11.23
CA TYR A 34 11.61 -10.42 -10.86
C TYR A 34 11.86 -10.30 -9.35
N GLY A 35 11.26 -11.16 -8.54
CA GLY A 35 11.47 -11.22 -7.10
C GLY A 35 11.01 -9.96 -6.36
N THR A 36 9.80 -9.45 -6.70
CA THR A 36 9.21 -8.31 -5.99
C THR A 36 8.79 -8.67 -4.57
N ALA A 37 8.54 -7.68 -3.72
CA ALA A 37 8.15 -7.90 -2.33
C ALA A 37 6.78 -8.55 -2.19
N SER A 38 5.83 -8.11 -3.02
CA SER A 38 4.47 -8.66 -3.08
C SER A 38 3.85 -8.41 -4.46
N VAL A 39 2.71 -9.06 -4.70
CA VAL A 39 1.75 -8.67 -5.72
C VAL A 39 0.55 -8.01 -5.03
N CYS A 40 0.12 -6.82 -5.50
CA CYS A 40 -1.00 -6.08 -4.91
C CYS A 40 -2.17 -6.02 -5.90
N ILE A 41 -3.30 -6.65 -5.54
CA ILE A 41 -4.40 -6.97 -6.46
C ILE A 41 -5.77 -6.67 -5.83
N PRO A 42 -6.86 -6.57 -6.64
CA PRO A 42 -8.20 -6.34 -6.11
C PRO A 42 -8.68 -7.50 -5.20
N PRO A 43 -9.47 -7.22 -4.16
CA PRO A 43 -9.89 -8.23 -3.15
C PRO A 43 -10.56 -9.46 -3.74
N ALA A 44 -11.36 -9.31 -4.79
CA ALA A 44 -12.09 -10.41 -5.42
C ALA A 44 -11.17 -11.51 -6.01
N TYR A 45 -9.91 -11.18 -6.29
CA TYR A 45 -8.94 -12.12 -6.86
C TYR A 45 -8.02 -12.77 -5.82
N VAL A 46 -8.07 -12.38 -4.55
CA VAL A 46 -7.13 -12.85 -3.50
C VAL A 46 -7.06 -14.37 -3.44
N LYS A 47 -8.20 -15.05 -3.35
CA LYS A 47 -8.26 -16.51 -3.27
C LYS A 47 -7.62 -17.16 -4.49
N GLN A 48 -8.00 -16.73 -5.68
CA GLN A 48 -7.50 -17.29 -6.95
C GLN A 48 -6.00 -17.01 -7.12
N VAL A 49 -5.52 -15.82 -6.74
CA VAL A 49 -4.10 -15.48 -6.76
C VAL A 49 -3.33 -16.32 -5.75
N LYS A 50 -3.83 -16.50 -4.52
CA LYS A 50 -3.14 -17.31 -3.50
C LYS A 50 -3.02 -18.77 -3.93
N GLU A 51 -4.06 -19.34 -4.52
CA GLU A 51 -4.01 -20.68 -5.10
C GLU A 51 -2.98 -20.77 -6.24
N TYR A 52 -2.85 -19.72 -7.05
CA TYR A 52 -1.92 -19.68 -8.18
C TYR A 52 -0.46 -19.50 -7.75
N VAL A 53 -0.17 -18.51 -6.89
CA VAL A 53 1.21 -18.19 -6.49
C VAL A 53 1.72 -19.10 -5.36
N GLN A 54 0.81 -19.67 -4.56
CA GLN A 54 1.14 -20.48 -3.37
C GLN A 54 2.07 -19.72 -2.42
N ASP A 55 3.21 -20.30 -2.06
CA ASP A 55 4.21 -19.69 -1.17
C ASP A 55 5.32 -18.94 -1.90
N LYS A 56 5.21 -18.82 -3.25
CA LYS A 56 6.25 -18.17 -4.07
C LYS A 56 6.20 -16.64 -3.99
N MET A 57 5.06 -16.06 -3.59
CA MET A 57 4.85 -14.62 -3.56
C MET A 57 3.86 -14.23 -2.47
N ALA A 58 4.15 -13.15 -1.74
CA ALA A 58 3.20 -12.55 -0.82
C ALA A 58 2.06 -11.87 -1.57
N VAL A 59 0.82 -12.08 -1.10
CA VAL A 59 -0.40 -11.50 -1.69
C VAL A 59 -0.86 -10.33 -0.84
N CYS A 60 -0.77 -9.13 -1.39
CA CYS A 60 -1.31 -7.89 -0.84
C CYS A 60 -2.66 -7.57 -1.48
N THR A 61 -3.59 -7.03 -0.71
CA THR A 61 -4.84 -6.47 -1.24
C THR A 61 -5.25 -5.22 -0.51
N VAL A 62 -6.28 -4.55 -1.00
CA VAL A 62 -6.79 -3.27 -0.48
C VAL A 62 -8.15 -3.45 0.15
N ILE A 63 -8.46 -2.65 1.18
CA ILE A 63 -9.78 -2.60 1.82
C ILE A 63 -10.20 -1.15 2.07
N GLY A 64 -11.52 -0.90 2.10
CA GLY A 64 -12.04 0.47 2.15
C GLY A 64 -11.61 1.34 0.96
N PHE A 65 -11.27 0.73 -0.14
CA PHE A 65 -10.52 1.34 -1.24
C PHE A 65 -11.42 1.76 -2.41
N PRO A 66 -11.14 2.90 -3.12
CA PRO A 66 -10.07 3.85 -2.80
C PRO A 66 -10.48 4.98 -1.84
N ASN A 67 -11.76 5.11 -1.49
CA ASN A 67 -12.32 6.32 -0.87
C ASN A 67 -12.19 6.38 0.66
N GLY A 68 -12.05 5.27 1.34
CA GLY A 68 -11.84 5.19 2.80
C GLY A 68 -13.04 5.53 3.69
N TYR A 69 -14.18 5.96 3.15
CA TYR A 69 -15.34 6.45 3.90
C TYR A 69 -16.34 5.36 4.36
N MET A 70 -16.02 4.10 4.15
CA MET A 70 -16.80 2.96 4.67
C MET A 70 -16.75 2.96 6.20
N THR A 71 -17.76 2.37 6.83
CA THR A 71 -17.73 2.20 8.29
C THR A 71 -16.61 1.27 8.72
N THR A 72 -16.09 1.45 9.93
CA THR A 72 -15.07 0.57 10.51
C THR A 72 -15.49 -0.90 10.49
N ALA A 73 -16.77 -1.20 10.77
CA ALA A 73 -17.29 -2.58 10.73
C ALA A 73 -17.23 -3.18 9.31
N ALA A 74 -17.51 -2.38 8.26
CA ALA A 74 -17.40 -2.84 6.88
C ALA A 74 -15.93 -3.12 6.52
N LYS A 75 -15.00 -2.23 6.87
CA LYS A 75 -13.56 -2.43 6.65
C LYS A 75 -13.02 -3.65 7.44
N GLU A 76 -13.48 -3.86 8.67
CA GLU A 76 -13.11 -5.04 9.45
C GLU A 76 -13.58 -6.32 8.77
N PHE A 77 -14.81 -6.34 8.25
CA PHE A 77 -15.34 -7.49 7.50
C PHE A 77 -14.51 -7.75 6.24
N GLU A 78 -14.24 -6.72 5.43
CA GLU A 78 -13.37 -6.83 4.24
C GLU A 78 -11.98 -7.38 4.60
N THR A 79 -11.39 -6.89 5.71
CA THR A 79 -10.09 -7.37 6.20
C THR A 79 -10.12 -8.87 6.53
N ARG A 80 -11.12 -9.32 7.30
CA ARG A 80 -11.27 -10.73 7.67
C ARG A 80 -11.54 -11.64 6.47
N ASP A 81 -12.35 -11.17 5.53
CA ASP A 81 -12.63 -11.88 4.28
C ASP A 81 -11.35 -12.03 3.43
N ALA A 82 -10.62 -10.95 3.23
CA ALA A 82 -9.36 -10.97 2.48
C ALA A 82 -8.33 -11.93 3.10
N LEU A 83 -8.17 -11.92 4.42
CA LEU A 83 -7.27 -12.82 5.15
C LEU A 83 -7.71 -14.28 5.05
N THR A 84 -9.00 -14.54 5.16
CA THR A 84 -9.58 -15.89 4.99
C THR A 84 -9.33 -16.43 3.58
N ASN A 85 -9.36 -15.57 2.58
CA ASN A 85 -9.04 -15.88 1.20
C ASN A 85 -7.53 -16.01 0.91
N GLY A 86 -6.67 -15.72 1.90
CA GLY A 86 -5.22 -15.97 1.83
C GLY A 86 -4.35 -14.73 1.59
N ALA A 87 -4.87 -13.51 1.84
CA ALA A 87 -4.04 -12.32 1.82
C ALA A 87 -2.95 -12.38 2.92
N ASP A 88 -1.75 -11.95 2.59
CA ASP A 88 -0.62 -11.84 3.51
C ASP A 88 -0.45 -10.41 4.01
N GLU A 89 -0.90 -9.42 3.24
CA GLU A 89 -0.77 -8.01 3.53
C GLU A 89 -2.07 -7.27 3.16
N ILE A 90 -2.46 -6.31 3.98
CA ILE A 90 -3.67 -5.50 3.80
C ILE A 90 -3.29 -4.02 3.74
N ASP A 91 -3.69 -3.33 2.68
CA ASP A 91 -3.57 -1.87 2.52
C ASP A 91 -4.95 -1.24 2.76
N MET A 92 -5.18 -0.64 3.93
CA MET A 92 -6.42 0.07 4.24
C MET A 92 -6.36 1.55 3.85
N VAL A 93 -7.49 2.16 3.51
CA VAL A 93 -7.62 3.62 3.37
C VAL A 93 -8.32 4.20 4.59
N ILE A 94 -7.76 5.27 5.16
CA ILE A 94 -8.40 6.00 6.27
C ILE A 94 -9.67 6.72 5.83
N ASN A 95 -10.52 7.09 6.78
CA ASN A 95 -11.59 8.05 6.51
C ASN A 95 -11.01 9.48 6.44
N ILE A 96 -10.81 9.98 5.23
CA ILE A 96 -10.24 11.32 4.98
C ILE A 96 -11.12 12.42 5.58
N GLY A 97 -12.45 12.27 5.55
CA GLY A 97 -13.37 13.22 6.16
C GLY A 97 -13.14 13.38 7.66
N TRP A 98 -12.86 12.27 8.37
CA TRP A 98 -12.52 12.33 9.79
C TRP A 98 -11.20 13.06 10.04
N ALA A 99 -10.21 12.91 9.17
CA ALA A 99 -8.96 13.67 9.28
C ALA A 99 -9.23 15.17 9.12
N LYS A 100 -10.07 15.58 8.17
CA LYS A 100 -10.49 16.95 7.96
C LYS A 100 -11.30 17.54 9.13
N ASP A 101 -12.08 16.70 9.80
CA ASP A 101 -12.83 17.07 11.01
C ASP A 101 -11.94 17.09 12.28
N GLY A 102 -10.64 16.74 12.19
CA GLY A 102 -9.75 16.62 13.35
C GLY A 102 -10.03 15.39 14.23
N LYS A 103 -10.81 14.42 13.76
CA LYS A 103 -11.20 13.19 14.50
C LYS A 103 -10.13 12.10 14.44
N PHE A 104 -8.89 12.44 14.76
CA PHE A 104 -7.76 11.52 14.70
C PHE A 104 -7.88 10.34 15.65
N ASP A 105 -8.53 10.52 16.81
CA ASP A 105 -8.79 9.42 17.75
C ASP A 105 -9.72 8.34 17.13
N CYS A 106 -10.71 8.75 16.32
CA CYS A 106 -11.57 7.82 15.60
C CYS A 106 -10.78 7.02 14.56
N ILE A 107 -9.85 7.69 13.85
CA ILE A 107 -8.99 7.04 12.86
C ILE A 107 -8.01 6.08 13.55
N GLU A 108 -7.41 6.49 14.66
CA GLU A 108 -6.53 5.63 15.46
C GLU A 108 -7.25 4.34 15.91
N GLU A 109 -8.49 4.46 16.42
CA GLU A 109 -9.27 3.31 16.84
C GLU A 109 -9.69 2.41 15.66
N GLU A 110 -10.03 2.99 14.51
CA GLU A 110 -10.27 2.23 13.27
C GLU A 110 -9.02 1.42 12.89
N ILE A 111 -7.85 2.04 12.82
CA ILE A 111 -6.58 1.37 12.50
C ILE A 111 -6.29 0.26 13.51
N ARG A 112 -6.46 0.52 14.81
CA ARG A 112 -6.26 -0.46 15.87
C ARG A 112 -7.18 -1.67 15.72
N THR A 113 -8.44 -1.44 15.38
CA THR A 113 -9.43 -2.49 15.13
C THR A 113 -9.00 -3.37 13.96
N LEU A 114 -8.57 -2.75 12.85
CA LEU A 114 -8.13 -3.48 11.67
C LEU A 114 -6.79 -4.21 11.90
N LYS A 115 -5.85 -3.60 12.64
CA LYS A 115 -4.59 -4.27 13.01
C LYS A 115 -4.85 -5.50 13.87
N LYS A 116 -5.79 -5.41 14.82
CA LYS A 116 -6.22 -6.56 15.61
C LYS A 116 -6.81 -7.67 14.73
N ALA A 117 -7.61 -7.30 13.71
CA ALA A 117 -8.14 -8.27 12.74
C ALA A 117 -7.03 -8.91 11.89
N CYS A 118 -5.98 -8.18 11.55
CA CYS A 118 -4.82 -8.69 10.81
C CYS A 118 -3.95 -9.66 11.62
N GLY A 119 -3.94 -9.56 12.95
CA GLY A 119 -3.07 -10.39 13.78
C GLY A 119 -1.60 -10.21 13.43
N PHE A 120 -0.94 -11.28 12.99
CA PHE A 120 0.46 -11.25 12.58
C PHE A 120 0.69 -10.81 11.13
N LYS A 121 -0.38 -10.64 10.37
CA LYS A 121 -0.30 -10.17 8.98
C LYS A 121 -0.05 -8.65 8.94
N ILE A 122 0.51 -8.19 7.84
CA ILE A 122 0.91 -6.79 7.65
C ILE A 122 -0.32 -5.93 7.37
N LEU A 123 -0.45 -4.84 8.13
CA LEU A 123 -1.39 -3.76 7.85
C LEU A 123 -0.65 -2.50 7.42
N LYS A 124 -0.98 -1.96 6.22
CA LYS A 124 -0.46 -0.69 5.73
C LYS A 124 -1.62 0.32 5.66
N VAL A 125 -1.37 1.52 6.16
CA VAL A 125 -2.38 2.58 6.29
C VAL A 125 -2.17 3.65 5.25
N ILE A 126 -3.07 3.71 4.25
CA ILE A 126 -3.08 4.75 3.22
C ILE A 126 -3.74 6.00 3.79
N ILE A 127 -2.99 7.09 3.86
CA ILE A 127 -3.50 8.37 4.38
C ILE A 127 -3.89 9.36 3.28
N GLU A 128 -3.62 9.07 2.01
CA GLU A 128 -3.89 9.90 0.82
C GLU A 128 -3.31 11.31 0.97
N THR A 129 -2.00 11.41 1.02
CA THR A 129 -1.23 12.62 1.36
C THR A 129 -1.63 13.85 0.56
N CYS A 130 -1.99 13.69 -0.72
CA CYS A 130 -2.37 14.79 -1.59
C CYS A 130 -3.68 15.52 -1.17
N LEU A 131 -4.43 14.96 -0.23
CA LEU A 131 -5.66 15.55 0.32
C LEU A 131 -5.45 16.16 1.72
N LEU A 132 -4.27 15.99 2.32
CA LEU A 132 -3.97 16.39 3.67
C LEU A 132 -2.98 17.56 3.71
N THR A 133 -3.11 18.42 4.74
CA THR A 133 -2.07 19.40 5.10
C THR A 133 -0.92 18.70 5.81
N ASP A 134 0.24 19.36 5.93
CA ASP A 134 1.39 18.78 6.64
C ASP A 134 1.08 18.52 8.12
N GLU A 135 0.31 19.40 8.77
CA GLU A 135 -0.16 19.19 10.14
C GLU A 135 -1.03 17.94 10.26
N GLU A 136 -1.96 17.73 9.32
CA GLU A 136 -2.80 16.52 9.27
C GLU A 136 -1.96 15.26 9.02
N LYS A 137 -0.94 15.32 8.15
CA LYS A 137 -0.01 14.22 7.91
C LYS A 137 0.78 13.87 9.18
N ILE A 138 1.27 14.86 9.92
CA ILE A 138 1.97 14.64 11.20
C ILE A 138 1.05 13.93 12.20
N ARG A 139 -0.19 14.43 12.35
CA ARG A 139 -1.19 13.78 13.22
C ARG A 139 -1.49 12.34 12.78
N MET A 140 -1.47 12.09 11.47
CA MET A 140 -1.62 10.72 10.96
C MET A 140 -0.43 9.82 11.27
N CYS A 141 0.82 10.34 11.21
CA CYS A 141 2.00 9.61 11.66
C CYS A 141 1.87 9.16 13.12
N GLU A 142 1.37 10.06 13.99
CA GLU A 142 1.11 9.75 15.40
C GLU A 142 0.03 8.67 15.56
N ALA A 143 -1.12 8.82 14.87
CA ALA A 143 -2.24 7.89 14.95
C ALA A 143 -1.85 6.48 14.47
N VAL A 144 -1.18 6.37 13.33
CA VAL A 144 -0.67 5.12 12.76
C VAL A 144 0.29 4.43 13.73
N THR A 145 1.19 5.22 14.33
CA THR A 145 2.17 4.73 15.31
C THR A 145 1.49 4.20 16.57
N LYS A 146 0.57 4.98 17.17
CA LYS A 146 -0.15 4.61 18.39
C LYS A 146 -1.08 3.40 18.18
N ALA A 147 -1.65 3.27 17.00
CA ALA A 147 -2.51 2.15 16.65
C ALA A 147 -1.74 0.84 16.40
N GLY A 148 -0.40 0.92 16.23
CA GLY A 148 0.46 -0.24 16.03
C GLY A 148 0.39 -0.86 14.64
N ALA A 149 0.05 -0.07 13.60
CA ALA A 149 0.13 -0.53 12.23
C ALA A 149 1.58 -0.75 11.79
N ASP A 150 1.79 -1.61 10.80
CA ASP A 150 3.14 -1.96 10.34
C ASP A 150 3.71 -0.92 9.37
N TYR A 151 2.84 -0.26 8.58
CA TYR A 151 3.25 0.76 7.61
C TYR A 151 2.30 1.95 7.59
N ILE A 152 2.88 3.14 7.33
CA ILE A 152 2.16 4.27 6.75
C ILE A 152 2.40 4.30 5.24
N LYS A 153 1.35 4.53 4.45
CA LYS A 153 1.39 4.58 2.98
C LYS A 153 0.86 5.91 2.49
N THR A 154 1.53 6.51 1.49
CA THR A 154 1.17 7.82 0.98
C THR A 154 -0.19 7.86 0.30
N SER A 155 -0.43 7.00 -0.68
CA SER A 155 -1.48 7.24 -1.69
C SER A 155 -2.16 5.97 -2.17
N THR A 156 -3.41 6.12 -2.62
CA THR A 156 -4.15 5.08 -3.32
C THR A 156 -3.72 4.95 -4.78
N GLY A 157 -3.33 6.06 -5.41
CA GLY A 157 -3.11 6.19 -6.85
C GLY A 157 -4.38 6.51 -7.66
N PHE A 158 -5.51 6.70 -6.98
CA PHE A 158 -6.80 7.04 -7.57
C PHE A 158 -7.28 8.46 -7.22
N SER A 159 -6.37 9.30 -6.72
CA SER A 159 -6.63 10.69 -6.36
C SER A 159 -5.81 11.66 -7.22
N LYS A 160 -5.64 12.89 -6.76
CA LYS A 160 -5.04 14.00 -7.53
C LYS A 160 -3.54 13.83 -7.79
N ALA A 161 -2.82 13.18 -6.87
CA ALA A 161 -1.38 12.95 -6.97
C ALA A 161 -0.97 11.68 -6.20
N GLY A 162 0.24 11.19 -6.48
CA GLY A 162 0.89 10.09 -5.77
C GLY A 162 1.87 10.58 -4.71
N ALA A 163 2.82 9.72 -4.35
CA ALA A 163 3.88 10.02 -3.39
C ALA A 163 4.76 11.18 -3.84
N THR A 164 5.20 12.00 -2.88
CA THR A 164 6.25 12.99 -3.05
C THR A 164 7.44 12.67 -2.15
N PHE A 165 8.62 13.17 -2.50
CA PHE A 165 9.82 13.01 -1.66
C PHE A 165 9.66 13.72 -0.31
N GLU A 166 8.96 14.86 -0.32
CA GLU A 166 8.61 15.64 0.86
C GLU A 166 7.72 14.84 1.82
N ASP A 167 6.75 14.08 1.31
CA ASP A 167 5.89 13.21 2.14
C ASP A 167 6.71 12.14 2.86
N ILE A 168 7.62 11.45 2.15
CA ILE A 168 8.46 10.42 2.78
C ILE A 168 9.42 11.02 3.79
N LYS A 169 9.99 12.20 3.51
CA LYS A 169 10.81 12.93 4.47
C LYS A 169 10.00 13.29 5.72
N LEU A 170 8.79 13.85 5.55
CA LEU A 170 7.89 14.17 6.66
C LEU A 170 7.58 12.93 7.50
N PHE A 171 7.26 11.80 6.85
CA PHE A 171 7.01 10.56 7.56
C PHE A 171 8.23 10.12 8.37
N SER A 172 9.43 10.15 7.80
CA SER A 172 10.65 9.72 8.47
C SER A 172 10.97 10.52 9.75
N GLU A 173 10.50 11.76 9.81
CA GLU A 173 10.69 12.66 10.97
C GLU A 173 9.62 12.46 12.07
N HIS A 174 8.46 11.85 11.75
CA HIS A 174 7.31 11.85 12.65
C HIS A 174 6.72 10.47 12.98
N ILE A 175 7.10 9.41 12.27
CA ILE A 175 6.64 8.04 12.61
C ILE A 175 7.43 7.44 13.77
N GLY A 176 6.80 6.51 14.50
CA GLY A 176 7.49 5.73 15.52
C GLY A 176 8.45 4.68 14.94
N PRO A 177 9.40 4.20 15.73
CA PRO A 177 10.50 3.33 15.25
C PRO A 177 10.05 1.97 14.71
N ASN A 178 8.83 1.54 15.02
CA ASN A 178 8.29 0.25 14.58
C ASN A 178 7.40 0.38 13.34
N VAL A 179 7.16 1.59 12.83
CA VAL A 179 6.36 1.84 11.63
C VAL A 179 7.29 2.04 10.43
N LYS A 180 7.00 1.34 9.34
CA LYS A 180 7.70 1.45 8.07
C LYS A 180 6.95 2.37 7.12
N MET A 181 7.61 2.78 6.02
CA MET A 181 7.04 3.70 5.05
C MET A 181 6.85 3.03 3.69
N LYS A 182 5.67 3.27 3.06
CA LYS A 182 5.40 2.87 1.68
C LYS A 182 5.09 4.10 0.83
N ALA A 183 5.93 4.37 -0.16
CA ALA A 183 5.63 5.32 -1.23
C ALA A 183 4.78 4.64 -2.30
N ALA A 184 3.69 5.25 -2.74
CA ALA A 184 2.81 4.68 -3.75
C ALA A 184 2.26 5.75 -4.70
N GLY A 185 2.16 5.39 -5.99
CA GLY A 185 1.79 6.33 -7.05
C GLY A 185 2.89 7.34 -7.39
N GLY A 186 2.98 7.73 -8.65
CA GLY A 186 3.97 8.72 -9.10
C GLY A 186 5.40 8.22 -9.24
N ILE A 187 5.70 6.95 -8.96
CA ILE A 187 7.03 6.36 -9.12
C ILE A 187 7.19 5.96 -10.58
N SER A 188 7.88 6.79 -11.36
CA SER A 188 7.90 6.70 -12.82
C SER A 188 9.23 6.24 -13.41
N SER A 189 10.31 6.19 -12.61
CA SER A 189 11.66 5.82 -13.03
C SER A 189 12.37 5.00 -11.95
N LEU A 190 13.48 4.36 -12.33
CA LEU A 190 14.37 3.71 -11.36
C LEU A 190 15.05 4.74 -10.44
N ASP A 191 15.31 5.95 -10.94
CA ASP A 191 15.88 7.04 -10.15
C ASP A 191 14.90 7.52 -9.09
N ASP A 192 13.59 7.65 -9.41
CA ASP A 192 12.56 7.94 -8.41
C ASP A 192 12.51 6.85 -7.35
N ALA A 193 12.52 5.57 -7.76
CA ALA A 193 12.50 4.43 -6.85
C ALA A 193 13.69 4.46 -5.88
N GLU A 194 14.91 4.62 -6.40
CA GLU A 194 16.13 4.75 -5.61
C GLU A 194 16.06 5.95 -4.66
N LYS A 195 15.53 7.08 -5.12
CA LYS A 195 15.37 8.27 -4.30
C LYS A 195 14.41 8.05 -3.13
N PHE A 196 13.24 7.46 -3.36
CA PHE A 196 12.32 7.12 -2.28
C PHE A 196 12.94 6.18 -1.25
N LEU A 197 13.65 5.13 -1.70
CA LEU A 197 14.35 4.21 -0.81
C LEU A 197 15.45 4.91 -0.01
N SER A 198 16.21 5.82 -0.64
CA SER A 198 17.27 6.60 0.05
C SER A 198 16.72 7.55 1.12
N LEU A 199 15.45 7.96 0.99
CA LEU A 199 14.74 8.77 2.00
C LEU A 199 14.10 7.94 3.11
N GLY A 200 14.26 6.61 3.06
CA GLY A 200 13.78 5.70 4.10
C GLY A 200 12.47 4.96 3.79
N ALA A 201 11.96 5.04 2.55
CA ALA A 201 10.84 4.18 2.17
C ALA A 201 11.27 2.71 2.18
N ASP A 202 10.48 1.84 2.82
CA ASP A 202 10.72 0.39 2.87
C ASP A 202 10.01 -0.35 1.73
N ARG A 203 8.97 0.24 1.16
CA ARG A 203 8.15 -0.33 0.09
C ARG A 203 7.79 0.73 -0.97
N LEU A 204 7.61 0.26 -2.17
CA LEU A 204 7.24 1.04 -3.35
C LEU A 204 6.00 0.41 -4.00
N GLY A 205 4.87 1.13 -3.99
CA GLY A 205 3.64 0.69 -4.67
C GLY A 205 3.62 1.20 -6.11
N THR A 206 3.89 0.34 -7.07
CA THR A 206 3.97 0.74 -8.48
C THR A 206 3.74 -0.43 -9.43
N SER A 207 3.18 -0.14 -10.61
CA SER A 207 3.11 -1.08 -11.73
C SER A 207 4.23 -0.85 -12.77
N ARG A 208 4.95 0.29 -12.67
CA ARG A 208 5.86 0.76 -13.73
C ARG A 208 7.25 0.17 -13.66
N ILE A 209 7.81 -0.02 -12.47
CA ILE A 209 9.21 -0.44 -12.30
C ILE A 209 9.48 -1.78 -12.97
N VAL A 210 8.61 -2.77 -12.81
CA VAL A 210 8.78 -4.07 -13.48
C VAL A 210 8.69 -3.93 -15.00
N LYS A 211 7.76 -3.10 -15.51
CA LYS A 211 7.63 -2.81 -16.96
C LYS A 211 8.90 -2.16 -17.52
N LEU A 212 9.48 -1.19 -16.80
CA LEU A 212 10.74 -0.56 -17.20
C LEU A 212 11.88 -1.59 -17.28
N VAL A 213 11.97 -2.49 -16.32
CA VAL A 213 12.98 -3.56 -16.33
C VAL A 213 12.76 -4.54 -17.50
N LYS A 214 11.51 -4.79 -17.88
CA LYS A 214 11.15 -5.59 -19.06
C LYS A 214 11.33 -4.85 -20.39
N ASN A 215 11.68 -3.56 -20.40
CA ASN A 215 11.67 -2.67 -21.56
C ASN A 215 10.29 -2.57 -22.26
N GLU A 216 9.21 -2.68 -21.49
CA GLU A 216 7.83 -2.47 -21.96
C GLU A 216 7.39 -1.02 -21.77
N GLU A 217 6.35 -0.57 -22.51
CA GLU A 217 5.76 0.74 -22.25
C GLU A 217 5.24 0.82 -20.81
N ALA A 218 5.81 1.73 -20.03
CA ALA A 218 5.47 1.91 -18.63
C ALA A 218 4.19 2.77 -18.49
N THR A 219 3.07 2.23 -18.97
CA THR A 219 1.73 2.83 -18.78
C THR A 219 1.11 2.31 -17.49
N GLY A 220 0.33 3.14 -16.82
CA GLY A 220 -0.42 2.78 -15.60
C GLY A 220 0.06 3.48 -14.34
N TYR A 221 -0.46 3.05 -13.24
CA TYR A 221 -0.35 3.58 -11.87
C TYR A 221 1.04 3.36 -11.25
#